data_3e98fee3c16d94094f7e272af321e06f
#
_entry.id   3e98fee3c16d94094f7e272af321e06f
#
_cell.length_a   1.000
_cell.length_b   1.000
_cell.length_c   1.000
_cell.angle_alpha   90.00
_cell.angle_beta   90.00
_cell.angle_gamma   90.00
#
_symmetry.space_group_name_H-M   'P 1'
#
loop_
_entity.id
_entity.type
_entity.pdbx_description
1 polymer ?
#
loop_
_entity_poly.entity_id
_entity_poly.type
_entity_poly.pdbx_seq_one_letter_code
_entity_poly.pdbx_strand_id
1 'polypeptide(L)'
;MNVNMREVYRQTPRKPTEDDIYKDSAFAHYLAALMYVKDKSGTPELHVREYEAINRGIKCASLRDDLKIPSGMGRLDFVSLAGKIIRRKEGTVYFPSFAANGTPIFLTSVTIGDITIPAFRLKYVYPYVEADKNGNLVKPSDSISSIKVTLSDGSNARLNLIEWFDEAVQKDVALRARKDFIRSIFRSTTKKAAAVTSAAVAIRATPEKFRSITEIAVTKTLDAVDLAETADIRQCRYFPSFAAGGGFTLKPGVYSAKVEYFDTNENLVGTETFENLEVTAGRPTIVESICIK
;
A
#
# COMPACT_ATOMS: atom_id res chain seq x y z
N MET A 1 -36.13 8.17 2.13
CA MET A 1 -34.77 8.75 2.05
C MET A 1 -34.29 8.56 0.61
N ASN A 2 -34.36 9.60 -0.23
CA ASN A 2 -33.90 9.51 -1.61
C ASN A 2 -32.40 9.97 -1.63
N VAL A 3 -31.50 9.02 -1.80
CA VAL A 3 -30.09 9.32 -2.05
C VAL A 3 -29.98 9.77 -3.50
N ASN A 4 -29.35 10.93 -3.75
CA ASN A 4 -29.09 11.36 -5.12
C ASN A 4 -28.05 10.43 -5.74
N MET A 5 -28.52 9.47 -6.50
CA MET A 5 -27.65 8.48 -7.15
C MET A 5 -26.61 9.12 -8.09
N ARG A 6 -26.90 10.32 -8.66
CA ARG A 6 -25.93 11.03 -9.50
C ARG A 6 -24.71 11.47 -8.70
N GLU A 7 -24.88 11.97 -7.47
CA GLU A 7 -23.77 12.38 -6.62
C GLU A 7 -23.01 11.16 -6.10
N VAL A 8 -23.70 10.09 -5.73
CA VAL A 8 -23.08 8.81 -5.38
C VAL A 8 -22.26 8.27 -6.56
N TYR A 9 -22.79 8.32 -7.79
CA TYR A 9 -22.03 7.91 -8.98
C TYR A 9 -20.81 8.79 -9.24
N ARG A 10 -20.90 10.09 -9.00
CA ARG A 10 -19.81 11.05 -9.20
C ARG A 10 -18.62 10.81 -8.26
N GLN A 11 -18.91 10.38 -7.04
CA GLN A 11 -17.89 10.08 -6.01
C GLN A 11 -17.53 8.60 -5.96
N THR A 12 -18.26 7.75 -6.69
CA THR A 12 -17.95 6.31 -6.74
C THR A 12 -16.59 6.10 -7.42
N PRO A 13 -15.66 5.39 -6.79
CA PRO A 13 -14.40 5.02 -7.42
C PRO A 13 -14.65 4.34 -8.77
N ARG A 14 -13.76 4.60 -9.73
CA ARG A 14 -13.82 3.97 -11.05
C ARG A 14 -13.87 2.45 -10.94
N LYS A 15 -14.38 1.78 -11.96
CA LYS A 15 -14.24 0.32 -12.04
C LYS A 15 -12.77 -0.03 -12.16
N PRO A 16 -12.31 -1.09 -11.48
CA PRO A 16 -10.98 -1.63 -11.70
C PRO A 16 -10.78 -1.99 -13.17
N THR A 17 -9.58 -1.77 -13.67
CA THR A 17 -9.12 -2.20 -14.99
C THR A 17 -8.13 -3.35 -14.85
N GLU A 18 -7.71 -3.93 -15.95
CA GLU A 18 -6.65 -4.96 -15.94
C GLU A 18 -5.32 -4.44 -15.40
N ASP A 19 -5.05 -3.13 -15.56
CA ASP A 19 -3.84 -2.49 -15.05
C ASP A 19 -3.80 -2.40 -13.53
N ASP A 20 -4.97 -2.46 -12.86
CA ASP A 20 -5.06 -2.49 -11.41
C ASP A 20 -4.79 -3.89 -10.83
N ILE A 21 -4.67 -4.91 -11.67
CA ILE A 21 -4.38 -6.27 -11.22
C ILE A 21 -2.86 -6.42 -11.11
N TYR A 22 -2.40 -6.72 -9.90
CA TYR A 22 -1.02 -7.14 -9.70
C TYR A 22 -0.88 -8.58 -10.21
N LYS A 23 -0.16 -8.76 -11.33
CA LYS A 23 -0.12 -10.04 -12.03
C LYS A 23 0.98 -10.96 -11.51
N ASP A 24 2.18 -10.41 -11.33
CA ASP A 24 3.34 -11.20 -10.94
C ASP A 24 4.43 -10.31 -10.31
N SER A 25 5.42 -10.92 -9.64
CA SER A 25 6.50 -10.24 -8.95
C SER A 25 7.80 -10.33 -9.73
N ALA A 26 8.32 -9.19 -10.16
CA ALA A 26 9.64 -9.07 -10.75
C ALA A 26 10.74 -9.56 -9.78
N PHE A 27 10.60 -9.27 -8.50
CA PHE A 27 11.51 -9.72 -7.45
C PHE A 27 11.55 -11.25 -7.33
N ALA A 28 10.39 -11.91 -7.37
CA ALA A 28 10.31 -13.36 -7.31
C ALA A 28 11.03 -14.01 -8.51
N HIS A 29 10.84 -13.48 -9.71
CA HIS A 29 11.53 -13.96 -10.91
C HIS A 29 13.04 -13.69 -10.88
N TYR A 30 13.44 -12.50 -10.40
CA TYR A 30 14.86 -12.17 -10.23
C TYR A 30 15.55 -13.16 -9.30
N LEU A 31 14.98 -13.39 -8.12
CA LEU A 31 15.53 -14.30 -7.12
C LEU A 31 15.54 -15.75 -7.62
N ALA A 32 14.45 -16.20 -8.24
CA ALA A 32 14.37 -17.57 -8.80
C ALA A 32 15.46 -17.82 -9.85
N ALA A 33 15.70 -16.87 -10.76
CA ALA A 33 16.76 -17.01 -11.77
C ALA A 33 18.14 -17.14 -11.14
N LEU A 34 18.48 -16.32 -10.14
CA LEU A 34 19.74 -16.42 -9.41
C LEU A 34 19.88 -17.77 -8.70
N MET A 35 18.79 -18.26 -8.06
CA MET A 35 18.79 -19.55 -7.37
C MET A 35 19.00 -20.71 -8.34
N TYR A 36 18.35 -20.70 -9.52
CA TYR A 36 18.55 -21.73 -10.52
C TYR A 36 19.99 -21.80 -11.05
N VAL A 37 20.63 -20.65 -11.25
CA VAL A 37 22.05 -20.62 -11.63
C VAL A 37 22.95 -21.12 -10.49
N LYS A 38 22.66 -20.71 -9.25
CA LYS A 38 23.38 -21.17 -8.06
C LYS A 38 23.35 -22.68 -7.90
N ASP A 39 22.16 -23.27 -8.05
CA ASP A 39 21.93 -24.70 -7.83
C ASP A 39 22.19 -25.54 -9.09
N LYS A 40 22.54 -24.88 -10.22
CA LYS A 40 22.70 -25.52 -11.54
C LYS A 40 21.48 -26.37 -11.93
N SER A 41 20.31 -25.87 -11.65
CA SER A 41 19.03 -26.55 -11.85
C SER A 41 18.05 -25.67 -12.65
N GLY A 42 17.02 -26.30 -13.20
CA GLY A 42 15.91 -25.60 -13.83
C GLY A 42 16.24 -24.81 -15.10
N THR A 43 15.39 -23.86 -15.41
CA THR A 43 15.48 -23.04 -16.63
C THR A 43 15.44 -21.55 -16.25
N PRO A 44 16.60 -20.94 -15.91
CA PRO A 44 16.63 -19.53 -15.49
C PRO A 44 16.10 -18.58 -16.57
N GLU A 45 16.21 -18.93 -17.85
CA GLU A 45 15.78 -18.12 -18.99
C GLU A 45 14.25 -17.81 -18.96
N LEU A 46 13.43 -18.71 -18.45
CA LEU A 46 12.00 -18.42 -18.25
C LEU A 46 11.80 -17.24 -17.32
N HIS A 47 12.45 -17.27 -16.16
CA HIS A 47 12.37 -16.21 -15.17
C HIS A 47 12.99 -14.88 -15.65
N VAL A 48 14.07 -14.96 -16.45
CA VAL A 48 14.65 -13.78 -17.09
C VAL A 48 13.65 -13.10 -18.01
N ARG A 49 12.95 -13.86 -18.87
CA ARG A 49 11.93 -13.30 -19.78
C ARG A 49 10.76 -12.66 -19.04
N GLU A 50 10.25 -13.33 -18.01
CA GLU A 50 9.14 -12.78 -17.21
C GLU A 50 9.58 -11.52 -16.48
N TYR A 51 10.77 -11.50 -15.87
CA TYR A 51 11.36 -10.33 -15.25
C TYR A 51 11.48 -9.14 -16.23
N GLU A 52 12.04 -9.40 -17.42
CA GLU A 52 12.19 -8.37 -18.48
C GLU A 52 10.83 -7.89 -19.01
N ALA A 53 9.82 -8.77 -19.06
CA ALA A 53 8.47 -8.41 -19.50
C ALA A 53 7.75 -7.51 -18.48
N ILE A 54 7.85 -7.84 -17.18
CA ILE A 54 7.27 -7.04 -16.09
C ILE A 54 7.91 -5.65 -16.04
N ASN A 55 9.24 -5.58 -16.16
CA ASN A 55 10.01 -4.33 -16.05
C ASN A 55 10.21 -3.59 -17.38
N ARG A 56 9.41 -3.91 -18.41
CA ARG A 56 9.56 -3.27 -19.72
C ARG A 56 9.42 -1.75 -19.65
N GLY A 57 10.47 -1.04 -20.06
CA GLY A 57 10.50 0.43 -20.04
C GLY A 57 10.87 1.05 -18.71
N ILE A 58 11.16 0.25 -17.70
CA ILE A 58 11.61 0.69 -16.38
C ILE A 58 13.12 0.50 -16.30
N LYS A 59 13.83 1.50 -15.78
CA LYS A 59 15.27 1.35 -15.47
C LYS A 59 15.45 0.48 -14.23
N CYS A 60 15.80 -0.78 -14.43
CA CYS A 60 15.94 -1.78 -13.38
C CYS A 60 17.26 -2.55 -13.49
N ALA A 61 17.52 -3.47 -12.54
CA ALA A 61 18.67 -4.36 -12.56
C ALA A 61 18.67 -5.22 -13.83
N SER A 62 19.85 -5.43 -14.43
CA SER A 62 20.00 -6.28 -15.62
C SER A 62 20.21 -7.72 -15.20
N LEU A 63 19.11 -8.44 -14.96
CA LEU A 63 19.17 -9.84 -14.55
C LEU A 63 19.98 -10.70 -15.54
N ARG A 64 19.85 -10.46 -16.85
CA ARG A 64 20.58 -11.19 -17.88
C ARG A 64 22.11 -10.99 -17.76
N ASP A 65 22.57 -9.81 -17.37
CA ASP A 65 24.00 -9.54 -17.13
C ASP A 65 24.44 -10.10 -15.80
N ASP A 66 23.60 -10.06 -14.79
CA ASP A 66 23.88 -10.61 -13.47
C ASP A 66 24.07 -12.14 -13.49
N LEU A 67 23.44 -12.85 -14.44
CA LEU A 67 23.61 -14.29 -14.60
C LEU A 67 24.87 -14.69 -15.39
N LYS A 68 25.59 -13.75 -16.02
CA LYS A 68 26.81 -14.02 -16.77
C LYS A 68 28.03 -14.15 -15.83
N ILE A 69 28.49 -15.37 -15.64
CA ILE A 69 29.70 -15.63 -14.83
C ILE A 69 30.82 -16.10 -15.77
N PRO A 70 31.87 -15.30 -16.00
CA PRO A 70 32.99 -15.69 -16.82
C PRO A 70 33.74 -16.92 -16.23
N SER A 71 34.37 -17.70 -17.11
CA SER A 71 35.16 -18.88 -16.67
C SER A 71 36.23 -18.51 -15.65
N GLY A 72 36.34 -19.28 -14.58
CA GLY A 72 37.27 -19.05 -13.50
C GLY A 72 36.91 -17.92 -12.53
N MET A 73 35.82 -17.20 -12.78
CA MET A 73 35.29 -16.17 -11.89
C MET A 73 34.09 -16.71 -11.11
N GLY A 74 33.80 -16.08 -9.98
CA GLY A 74 32.54 -16.23 -9.25
C GLY A 74 31.76 -14.93 -9.27
N ARG A 75 30.58 -14.95 -8.68
CA ARG A 75 29.76 -13.75 -8.56
C ARG A 75 29.24 -13.58 -7.14
N LEU A 76 29.28 -12.34 -6.66
CA LEU A 76 28.72 -11.94 -5.37
C LEU A 76 27.56 -10.98 -5.63
N ASP A 77 26.34 -11.47 -5.50
CA ASP A 77 25.10 -10.72 -5.75
C ASP A 77 24.48 -10.27 -4.43
N PHE A 78 24.10 -9.00 -4.39
CA PHE A 78 23.34 -8.41 -3.29
C PHE A 78 21.89 -8.24 -3.71
N VAL A 79 21.00 -8.71 -2.86
CA VAL A 79 19.55 -8.50 -2.97
C VAL A 79 19.10 -7.76 -1.73
N SER A 80 18.70 -6.52 -1.89
CA SER A 80 18.36 -5.63 -0.78
C SER A 80 16.89 -5.30 -0.76
N LEU A 81 16.26 -5.49 0.41
CA LEU A 81 14.89 -5.09 0.70
C LEU A 81 14.90 -3.81 1.53
N ALA A 82 14.39 -2.70 0.98
CA ALA A 82 14.60 -1.41 1.60
C ALA A 82 13.36 -0.52 1.65
N GLY A 83 13.41 0.46 2.57
CA GLY A 83 12.37 1.44 2.81
C GLY A 83 11.12 0.87 3.46
N LYS A 84 10.27 1.76 3.96
CA LYS A 84 8.93 1.39 4.47
C LYS A 84 7.91 1.45 3.36
N ILE A 85 7.10 0.41 3.25
CA ILE A 85 5.98 0.39 2.33
C ILE A 85 5.02 1.55 2.61
N ILE A 86 4.47 2.12 1.54
CA ILE A 86 3.51 3.22 1.63
C ILE A 86 2.30 2.81 2.48
N ARG A 87 1.86 3.74 3.34
CA ARG A 87 0.75 3.47 4.25
C ARG A 87 -0.59 3.79 3.62
N ARG A 88 -1.55 2.91 3.88
CA ARG A 88 -2.96 3.25 3.68
C ARG A 88 -3.37 4.27 4.73
N LYS A 89 -4.05 5.33 4.26
CA LYS A 89 -4.68 6.35 5.09
C LYS A 89 -6.18 6.22 5.03
N GLU A 90 -6.86 6.75 6.03
CA GLU A 90 -8.32 6.84 6.05
C GLU A 90 -8.78 8.14 5.40
N GLY A 91 -9.60 8.03 4.36
CA GLY A 91 -10.36 9.13 3.79
C GLY A 91 -11.79 9.10 4.31
N THR A 92 -12.37 10.27 4.49
CA THR A 92 -13.76 10.41 4.94
C THR A 92 -14.52 11.34 4.00
N VAL A 93 -15.68 10.89 3.54
CA VAL A 93 -16.63 11.68 2.77
C VAL A 93 -17.98 11.65 3.44
N TYR A 94 -18.67 12.77 3.46
CA TYR A 94 -20.04 12.88 3.97
C TYR A 94 -20.99 13.10 2.80
N PHE A 95 -22.02 12.26 2.71
CA PHE A 95 -23.07 12.43 1.74
C PHE A 95 -24.19 13.27 2.34
N PRO A 96 -24.60 14.35 1.67
CA PRO A 96 -25.84 15.03 2.02
C PRO A 96 -27.02 14.10 1.73
N SER A 97 -28.03 14.13 2.58
CA SER A 97 -29.34 13.59 2.23
C SER A 97 -30.02 14.53 1.23
N PHE A 98 -30.91 14.01 0.38
CA PHE A 98 -31.61 14.82 -0.63
C PHE A 98 -33.11 14.74 -0.44
N ALA A 99 -33.82 15.86 -0.66
CA ALA A 99 -35.26 15.90 -0.74
C ALA A 99 -35.76 15.15 -1.99
N ALA A 100 -37.08 14.85 -2.02
CA ALA A 100 -37.69 14.16 -3.15
C ALA A 100 -37.51 14.91 -4.49
N ASN A 101 -37.31 16.23 -4.45
CA ASN A 101 -37.08 17.09 -5.61
C ASN A 101 -35.60 17.18 -6.03
N GLY A 102 -34.72 16.40 -5.40
CA GLY A 102 -33.26 16.38 -5.71
C GLY A 102 -32.43 17.51 -5.08
N THR A 103 -33.05 18.38 -4.28
CA THR A 103 -32.31 19.43 -3.54
C THR A 103 -31.48 18.78 -2.45
N PRO A 104 -30.15 19.07 -2.35
CA PRO A 104 -29.33 18.58 -1.25
C PRO A 104 -29.88 19.15 0.05
N ILE A 105 -30.38 18.29 0.91
CA ILE A 105 -30.77 18.65 2.25
C ILE A 105 -29.59 18.28 3.14
N PHE A 106 -28.91 19.29 3.64
CA PHE A 106 -28.14 19.11 4.87
C PHE A 106 -29.17 18.94 5.96
N LEU A 107 -29.72 17.73 6.13
CA LEU A 107 -30.77 17.45 7.09
C LEU A 107 -30.32 17.92 8.45
N THR A 108 -31.00 18.90 8.98
CA THR A 108 -30.85 19.30 10.37
C THR A 108 -31.70 18.40 11.27
N SER A 109 -32.74 17.75 10.73
CA SER A 109 -33.63 16.86 11.48
C SER A 109 -34.48 15.94 10.60
N VAL A 110 -34.89 14.78 11.13
CA VAL A 110 -35.87 13.87 10.53
C VAL A 110 -37.07 13.83 11.44
N THR A 111 -38.27 14.20 10.93
CA THR A 111 -39.51 14.10 11.67
C THR A 111 -40.21 12.80 11.31
N ILE A 112 -40.57 12.00 12.31
CA ILE A 112 -41.30 10.75 12.20
C ILE A 112 -42.57 10.90 13.10
N GLY A 113 -43.70 11.23 12.50
CA GLY A 113 -44.89 11.61 13.24
C GLY A 113 -44.68 12.94 13.98
N ASP A 114 -44.80 12.92 15.29
CA ASP A 114 -44.59 14.03 16.21
C ASP A 114 -43.17 14.15 16.75
N ILE A 115 -42.29 13.23 16.35
CA ILE A 115 -40.92 13.14 16.86
C ILE A 115 -39.96 13.71 15.85
N THR A 116 -39.18 14.71 16.27
CA THR A 116 -38.06 15.25 15.49
C THR A 116 -36.73 14.68 16.00
N ILE A 117 -36.04 13.94 15.14
CA ILE A 117 -34.71 13.39 15.42
C ILE A 117 -33.69 14.30 14.75
N PRO A 118 -32.63 14.74 15.46
CA PRO A 118 -31.58 15.54 14.86
C PRO A 118 -30.96 14.84 13.65
N ALA A 119 -30.59 15.61 12.68
CA ALA A 119 -30.10 15.11 11.43
C ALA A 119 -28.79 14.37 11.56
N PHE A 120 -28.63 13.46 10.66
CA PHE A 120 -27.36 12.75 10.50
C PHE A 120 -26.87 12.86 9.07
N ARG A 121 -25.55 12.86 8.93
CA ARG A 121 -24.87 12.71 7.65
C ARG A 121 -24.54 11.25 7.43
N LEU A 122 -24.62 10.76 6.19
CA LEU A 122 -24.05 9.47 5.86
C LEU A 122 -22.53 9.64 5.75
N LYS A 123 -21.78 9.09 6.68
CA LYS A 123 -20.34 9.06 6.66
C LYS A 123 -19.89 7.84 5.86
N TYR A 124 -19.02 8.08 4.90
CA TYR A 124 -18.31 7.04 4.17
C TYR A 124 -16.82 7.14 4.48
N VAL A 125 -16.22 6.03 4.85
CA VAL A 125 -14.80 5.92 5.11
C VAL A 125 -14.16 4.89 4.17
N TYR A 126 -13.01 5.23 3.62
CA TYR A 126 -12.32 4.40 2.65
C TYR A 126 -10.81 4.45 2.84
N PRO A 127 -10.10 3.34 2.55
CA PRO A 127 -8.65 3.36 2.50
C PRO A 127 -8.19 4.03 1.21
N TYR A 128 -7.13 4.84 1.30
CA TYR A 128 -6.44 5.41 0.15
C TYR A 128 -4.94 5.44 0.39
N VAL A 129 -4.16 5.58 -0.67
CA VAL A 129 -2.74 5.91 -0.63
C VAL A 129 -2.55 7.34 -1.14
N GLU A 130 -1.62 8.06 -0.53
CA GLU A 130 -1.38 9.45 -0.89
C GLU A 130 -0.62 9.54 -2.22
N ALA A 131 -1.16 10.32 -3.13
CA ALA A 131 -0.55 10.58 -4.43
C ALA A 131 -0.49 12.08 -4.71
N ASP A 132 0.50 12.50 -5.49
CA ASP A 132 0.63 13.86 -5.97
C ASP A 132 -0.39 14.19 -7.09
N LYS A 133 -0.31 15.40 -7.64
CA LYS A 133 -1.21 15.87 -8.70
C LYS A 133 -1.12 15.04 -9.99
N ASN A 134 -0.01 14.33 -10.18
CA ASN A 134 0.27 13.50 -11.36
C ASN A 134 -0.08 12.02 -11.11
N GLY A 135 -0.53 11.68 -9.89
CA GLY A 135 -0.84 10.31 -9.49
C GLY A 135 0.36 9.52 -8.97
N ASN A 136 1.53 10.15 -8.81
CA ASN A 136 2.69 9.47 -8.24
C ASN A 136 2.53 9.37 -6.72
N LEU A 137 2.96 8.25 -6.16
CA LEU A 137 2.93 8.00 -4.72
C LEU A 137 3.81 9.01 -3.97
N VAL A 138 3.24 9.64 -2.95
CA VAL A 138 3.98 10.56 -2.08
C VAL A 138 4.77 9.74 -1.06
N LYS A 139 6.10 9.80 -1.16
CA LYS A 139 7.00 9.15 -0.21
C LYS A 139 7.53 10.17 0.81
N PRO A 140 7.76 9.77 2.07
CA PRO A 140 8.46 10.60 3.05
C PRO A 140 9.84 11.02 2.53
N SER A 141 10.31 12.20 2.92
CA SER A 141 11.62 12.73 2.51
C SER A 141 12.81 11.93 3.03
N ASP A 142 12.61 11.20 4.12
CA ASP A 142 13.57 10.29 4.75
C ASP A 142 13.50 8.86 4.19
N SER A 143 12.71 8.63 3.15
CA SER A 143 12.61 7.33 2.50
C SER A 143 13.93 6.95 1.82
N ILE A 144 14.33 5.69 1.99
CA ILE A 144 15.51 5.14 1.31
C ILE A 144 15.28 5.21 -0.20
N SER A 145 16.24 5.78 -0.93
CA SER A 145 16.18 5.98 -2.37
C SER A 145 17.31 5.28 -3.13
N SER A 146 18.44 5.06 -2.48
CA SER A 146 19.59 4.41 -3.10
C SER A 146 20.36 3.54 -2.11
N ILE A 147 21.02 2.52 -2.64
CA ILE A 147 21.78 1.54 -1.88
C ILE A 147 23.13 1.38 -2.56
N LYS A 148 24.22 1.53 -1.77
CA LYS A 148 25.58 1.37 -2.23
C LYS A 148 26.24 0.21 -1.50
N VAL A 149 26.91 -0.63 -2.25
CA VAL A 149 27.74 -1.71 -1.71
C VAL A 149 29.21 -1.39 -1.96
N THR A 150 30.04 -1.57 -0.94
CA THR A 150 31.51 -1.43 -1.04
C THR A 150 32.15 -2.69 -0.49
N LEU A 151 33.03 -3.31 -1.27
CA LEU A 151 33.75 -4.52 -0.89
C LEU A 151 35.08 -4.20 -0.24
N SER A 152 35.67 -5.19 0.42
CA SER A 152 37.01 -5.09 1.08
C SER A 152 38.15 -4.80 0.13
N ASP A 153 38.03 -5.11 -1.16
CA ASP A 153 39.03 -4.80 -2.20
C ASP A 153 38.92 -3.37 -2.75
N GLY A 154 37.95 -2.57 -2.23
CA GLY A 154 37.67 -1.20 -2.68
C GLY A 154 36.67 -1.09 -3.84
N SER A 155 36.26 -2.21 -4.43
CA SER A 155 35.21 -2.23 -5.44
C SER A 155 33.90 -1.72 -4.85
N ASN A 156 33.14 -0.90 -5.60
CA ASN A 156 31.85 -0.43 -5.14
C ASN A 156 30.85 -0.34 -6.28
N ALA A 157 29.56 -0.49 -5.97
CA ALA A 157 28.47 -0.37 -6.90
C ALA A 157 27.20 0.15 -6.20
N ARG A 158 26.33 0.85 -6.93
CA ARG A 158 24.95 1.11 -6.51
C ARG A 158 24.07 -0.02 -7.01
N LEU A 159 23.22 -0.53 -6.13
CA LEU A 159 22.21 -1.51 -6.51
C LEU A 159 21.13 -0.85 -7.37
N ASN A 160 20.66 -1.56 -8.36
CA ASN A 160 19.58 -1.12 -9.23
C ASN A 160 18.25 -1.65 -8.74
N LEU A 161 17.18 -0.93 -9.06
CA LEU A 161 15.81 -1.33 -8.74
C LEU A 161 15.52 -2.70 -9.36
N ILE A 162 14.85 -3.57 -8.60
CA ILE A 162 14.24 -4.82 -9.08
C ILE A 162 12.73 -4.63 -9.18
N GLU A 163 12.11 -4.14 -8.10
CA GLU A 163 10.66 -3.98 -8.01
C GLU A 163 10.25 -2.94 -6.97
N TRP A 164 9.19 -2.18 -7.26
CA TRP A 164 8.50 -1.32 -6.31
C TRP A 164 7.29 -2.04 -5.71
N PHE A 165 7.33 -2.40 -4.42
CA PHE A 165 6.19 -3.02 -3.72
C PHE A 165 5.08 -2.02 -3.39
N ASP A 166 5.38 -0.73 -3.33
CA ASP A 166 4.40 0.33 -3.14
C ASP A 166 3.32 0.32 -4.23
N GLU A 167 3.68 -0.04 -5.48
CA GLU A 167 2.74 -0.15 -6.59
C GLU A 167 1.72 -1.27 -6.35
N ALA A 168 2.12 -2.38 -5.72
CA ALA A 168 1.21 -3.46 -5.38
C ALA A 168 0.14 -2.98 -4.39
N VAL A 169 0.52 -2.15 -3.40
CA VAL A 169 -0.43 -1.54 -2.45
C VAL A 169 -1.39 -0.60 -3.16
N GLN A 170 -0.88 0.25 -4.07
CA GLN A 170 -1.71 1.17 -4.84
C GLN A 170 -2.74 0.41 -5.69
N LYS A 171 -2.30 -0.64 -6.39
CA LYS A 171 -3.17 -1.49 -7.21
C LYS A 171 -4.22 -2.20 -6.36
N ASP A 172 -3.85 -2.77 -5.21
CA ASP A 172 -4.81 -3.41 -4.30
C ASP A 172 -5.86 -2.43 -3.77
N VAL A 173 -5.45 -1.21 -3.40
CA VAL A 173 -6.40 -0.15 -3.00
C VAL A 173 -7.34 0.21 -4.15
N ALA A 174 -6.82 0.41 -5.37
CA ALA A 174 -7.63 0.73 -6.55
C ALA A 174 -8.61 -0.40 -6.90
N LEU A 175 -8.15 -1.65 -6.83
CA LEU A 175 -8.95 -2.84 -7.09
C LEU A 175 -10.14 -2.98 -6.12
N ARG A 176 -9.94 -2.66 -4.84
CA ARG A 176 -10.94 -2.80 -3.79
C ARG A 176 -11.81 -1.55 -3.59
N ALA A 177 -11.33 -0.38 -4.00
CA ALA A 177 -11.94 0.92 -3.70
C ALA A 177 -13.45 0.96 -3.94
N ARG A 178 -13.91 0.46 -5.10
CA ARG A 178 -15.34 0.44 -5.44
C ARG A 178 -16.15 -0.49 -4.54
N LYS A 179 -15.63 -1.67 -4.22
CA LYS A 179 -16.31 -2.65 -3.36
C LYS A 179 -16.40 -2.12 -1.93
N ASP A 180 -15.32 -1.53 -1.45
CA ASP A 180 -15.25 -0.96 -0.10
C ASP A 180 -16.15 0.28 0.02
N PHE A 181 -16.22 1.10 -1.04
CA PHE A 181 -17.17 2.20 -1.15
C PHE A 181 -18.61 1.73 -0.98
N ILE A 182 -19.05 0.77 -1.81
CA ILE A 182 -20.43 0.25 -1.76
C ILE A 182 -20.72 -0.36 -0.38
N ARG A 183 -19.80 -1.16 0.15
CA ARG A 183 -19.95 -1.78 1.48
C ARG A 183 -20.06 -0.74 2.60
N SER A 184 -19.26 0.32 2.54
CA SER A 184 -19.30 1.38 3.55
C SER A 184 -20.62 2.14 3.51
N ILE A 185 -21.15 2.45 2.31
CA ILE A 185 -22.48 3.06 2.17
C ILE A 185 -23.57 2.17 2.78
N PHE A 186 -23.62 0.89 2.42
CA PHE A 186 -24.59 -0.04 2.98
C PHE A 186 -24.50 -0.13 4.50
N ARG A 187 -23.28 -0.30 5.02
CA ARG A 187 -23.02 -0.40 6.46
C ARG A 187 -23.46 0.87 7.19
N SER A 188 -23.06 2.04 6.70
CA SER A 188 -23.42 3.33 7.28
C SER A 188 -24.94 3.55 7.24
N THR A 189 -25.59 3.28 6.11
CA THR A 189 -27.05 3.41 5.97
C THR A 189 -27.81 2.49 6.92
N THR A 190 -27.39 1.21 7.03
CA THR A 190 -28.04 0.23 7.92
C THR A 190 -27.91 0.62 9.38
N LYS A 191 -26.68 1.00 9.81
CA LYS A 191 -26.45 1.44 11.19
C LYS A 191 -27.26 2.68 11.56
N LYS A 192 -27.28 3.66 10.65
CA LYS A 192 -28.05 4.89 10.87
C LYS A 192 -29.56 4.63 10.91
N ALA A 193 -30.08 3.80 10.00
CA ALA A 193 -31.51 3.42 10.02
C ALA A 193 -31.86 2.74 11.35
N ALA A 194 -31.07 1.80 11.82
CA ALA A 194 -31.27 1.15 13.11
C ALA A 194 -31.21 2.15 14.28
N ALA A 195 -30.22 3.05 14.29
CA ALA A 195 -30.08 4.06 15.32
C ALA A 195 -31.26 5.04 15.35
N VAL A 196 -31.72 5.50 14.17
CA VAL A 196 -32.91 6.38 14.05
C VAL A 196 -34.17 5.69 14.53
N THR A 197 -34.39 4.42 14.18
CA THR A 197 -35.54 3.65 14.64
C THR A 197 -35.51 3.49 16.17
N SER A 198 -34.38 3.12 16.73
CA SER A 198 -34.18 2.97 18.17
C SER A 198 -34.41 4.31 18.91
N ALA A 199 -33.94 5.40 18.32
CA ALA A 199 -34.12 6.76 18.82
C ALA A 199 -35.60 7.16 18.87
N ALA A 200 -36.35 6.90 17.78
CA ALA A 200 -37.79 7.19 17.73
C ALA A 200 -38.56 6.43 18.82
N VAL A 201 -38.23 5.15 19.03
CA VAL A 201 -38.83 4.34 20.11
C VAL A 201 -38.49 4.92 21.48
N ALA A 202 -37.24 5.28 21.72
CA ALA A 202 -36.77 5.83 23.00
C ALA A 202 -37.49 7.18 23.31
N ILE A 203 -37.57 8.09 22.33
CA ILE A 203 -38.27 9.38 22.52
C ILE A 203 -39.75 9.18 22.80
N ARG A 204 -40.42 8.24 22.09
CA ARG A 204 -41.84 7.92 22.34
C ARG A 204 -42.12 7.37 23.74
N ALA A 205 -41.21 6.55 24.24
CA ALA A 205 -41.31 5.95 25.57
C ALA A 205 -41.00 6.96 26.69
N THR A 206 -40.43 8.13 26.36
CA THR A 206 -40.01 9.12 27.35
C THR A 206 -41.17 10.09 27.69
N PRO A 207 -41.48 10.32 28.98
CA PRO A 207 -42.44 11.35 29.39
C PRO A 207 -42.05 12.73 28.85
N GLU A 208 -43.02 13.56 28.49
CA GLU A 208 -42.84 14.83 27.81
C GLU A 208 -41.82 15.77 28.48
N LYS A 209 -41.85 15.84 29.81
CA LYS A 209 -40.92 16.64 30.62
C LYS A 209 -39.43 16.24 30.50
N PHE A 210 -39.13 15.06 29.97
CA PHE A 210 -37.74 14.55 29.82
C PHE A 210 -37.32 14.37 28.35
N ARG A 211 -38.20 14.69 27.37
CA ARG A 211 -37.94 14.49 25.93
C ARG A 211 -36.71 15.22 25.45
N SER A 212 -36.47 16.46 25.89
CA SER A 212 -35.28 17.23 25.50
C SER A 212 -33.95 16.58 25.94
N ILE A 213 -33.95 15.93 27.10
CA ILE A 213 -32.78 15.21 27.59
C ILE A 213 -32.50 13.95 26.74
N THR A 214 -33.62 13.26 26.38
CA THR A 214 -33.52 12.07 25.51
C THR A 214 -33.06 12.44 24.09
N GLU A 215 -33.49 13.57 23.53
CA GLU A 215 -33.04 14.07 22.23
C GLU A 215 -31.53 14.37 22.22
N ILE A 216 -31.02 14.97 23.29
CA ILE A 216 -29.57 15.20 23.45
C ILE A 216 -28.80 13.86 23.51
N ALA A 217 -29.32 12.89 24.23
CA ALA A 217 -28.68 11.56 24.33
C ALA A 217 -28.70 10.84 22.98
N VAL A 218 -29.82 10.95 22.24
CA VAL A 218 -29.93 10.41 20.89
C VAL A 218 -28.93 11.04 19.93
N THR A 219 -28.78 12.36 19.97
CA THR A 219 -27.78 13.07 19.11
C THR A 219 -26.38 12.54 19.40
N LYS A 220 -25.99 12.43 20.66
CA LYS A 220 -24.69 11.87 21.04
C LYS A 220 -24.50 10.42 20.61
N THR A 221 -25.57 9.63 20.61
CA THR A 221 -25.52 8.24 20.13
C THR A 221 -25.30 8.19 18.61
N LEU A 222 -25.97 9.07 17.84
CA LEU A 222 -25.77 9.18 16.39
C LEU A 222 -24.35 9.64 16.06
N ASP A 223 -23.78 10.56 16.81
CA ASP A 223 -22.40 11.00 16.68
C ASP A 223 -21.41 9.86 16.99
N ALA A 224 -21.68 9.07 18.04
CA ALA A 224 -20.88 7.90 18.38
C ALA A 224 -20.89 6.83 17.28
N VAL A 225 -22.04 6.64 16.61
CA VAL A 225 -22.12 5.74 15.43
C VAL A 225 -21.23 6.25 14.30
N ASP A 226 -21.16 7.57 14.08
CA ASP A 226 -20.26 8.14 13.06
C ASP A 226 -18.80 7.99 13.43
N LEU A 227 -18.44 8.18 14.70
CA LEU A 227 -17.07 7.98 15.19
C LEU A 227 -16.62 6.52 15.08
N ALA A 228 -17.54 5.57 15.22
CA ALA A 228 -17.25 4.14 15.10
C ALA A 228 -17.05 3.67 13.64
N GLU A 229 -17.37 4.51 12.64
CA GLU A 229 -17.09 4.20 11.24
C GLU A 229 -15.63 4.49 10.91
N THR A 230 -14.86 3.42 10.69
CA THR A 230 -13.43 3.48 10.32
C THR A 230 -13.18 2.65 9.07
N ALA A 231 -12.20 3.05 8.27
CA ALA A 231 -11.71 2.25 7.15
C ALA A 231 -10.77 1.13 7.63
N ASP A 232 -10.72 0.04 6.89
CA ASP A 232 -9.72 -1.00 7.11
C ASP A 232 -8.39 -0.55 6.49
N ILE A 233 -7.55 0.07 7.31
CA ILE A 233 -6.21 0.52 6.94
C ILE A 233 -5.12 -0.42 7.47
N ARG A 234 -5.49 -1.61 7.97
CA ARG A 234 -4.52 -2.59 8.48
C ARG A 234 -3.54 -2.99 7.39
N GLN A 235 -2.27 -2.91 7.72
CA GLN A 235 -1.17 -3.22 6.83
C GLN A 235 0.04 -3.66 7.66
N CYS A 236 0.83 -4.58 7.13
CA CYS A 236 2.12 -4.92 7.74
C CYS A 236 3.07 -3.72 7.64
N ARG A 237 3.52 -3.22 8.78
CA ARG A 237 4.39 -2.03 8.84
C ARG A 237 5.87 -2.34 8.57
N TYR A 238 6.23 -3.62 8.58
CA TYR A 238 7.58 -4.12 8.38
C TYR A 238 7.81 -4.67 6.97
N PHE A 239 6.93 -4.29 6.03
CA PHE A 239 7.12 -4.65 4.64
C PHE A 239 8.01 -3.61 3.95
N PRO A 240 8.97 -4.02 3.10
CA PRO A 240 9.82 -3.09 2.37
C PRO A 240 9.02 -2.33 1.30
N SER A 241 9.51 -1.14 0.93
CA SER A 241 8.95 -0.33 -0.16
C SER A 241 9.40 -0.84 -1.53
N PHE A 242 10.65 -1.35 -1.60
CA PHE A 242 11.22 -1.84 -2.85
C PHE A 242 12.28 -2.91 -2.62
N ALA A 243 12.58 -3.65 -3.69
CA ALA A 243 13.74 -4.51 -3.81
C ALA A 243 14.74 -3.90 -4.78
N ALA A 244 16.02 -3.99 -4.45
CA ALA A 244 17.13 -3.60 -5.32
C ALA A 244 18.15 -4.73 -5.42
N GLY A 245 18.86 -4.83 -6.55
CA GLY A 245 19.84 -5.88 -6.76
C GLY A 245 20.98 -5.46 -7.67
N GLY A 246 22.01 -6.27 -7.64
CA GLY A 246 23.23 -6.14 -8.41
C GLY A 246 24.38 -6.84 -7.72
N GLY A 247 25.49 -6.96 -8.41
CA GLY A 247 26.60 -7.70 -7.85
C GLY A 247 27.93 -7.46 -8.54
N PHE A 248 28.92 -8.21 -8.12
CA PHE A 248 30.31 -8.11 -8.55
C PHE A 248 30.78 -9.44 -9.12
N THR A 249 31.42 -9.40 -10.28
CA THR A 249 32.14 -10.55 -10.82
C THR A 249 33.57 -10.52 -10.25
N LEU A 250 33.90 -11.52 -9.46
CA LEU A 250 35.14 -11.56 -8.63
C LEU A 250 35.93 -12.84 -8.86
N LYS A 251 37.22 -12.81 -8.53
CA LYS A 251 38.00 -14.04 -8.37
C LYS A 251 37.47 -14.83 -7.17
N PRO A 252 37.58 -16.18 -7.19
CA PRO A 252 37.27 -16.97 -6.01
C PRO A 252 38.10 -16.51 -4.81
N GLY A 253 37.46 -16.40 -3.65
CA GLY A 253 38.07 -15.90 -2.42
C GLY A 253 37.06 -15.54 -1.36
N VAL A 254 37.56 -15.00 -0.27
CA VAL A 254 36.72 -14.50 0.85
C VAL A 254 36.76 -12.98 0.85
N TYR A 255 35.59 -12.37 0.89
CA TYR A 255 35.41 -10.93 0.89
C TYR A 255 34.63 -10.48 2.09
N SER A 256 34.66 -9.19 2.37
CA SER A 256 33.70 -8.53 3.23
C SER A 256 33.03 -7.38 2.46
N ALA A 257 31.83 -7.00 2.89
CA ALA A 257 31.06 -5.98 2.23
C ALA A 257 30.39 -5.06 3.25
N LYS A 258 30.29 -3.79 2.88
CA LYS A 258 29.52 -2.76 3.57
C LYS A 258 28.38 -2.33 2.65
N VAL A 259 27.14 -2.46 3.13
CA VAL A 259 25.94 -1.98 2.45
C VAL A 259 25.47 -0.70 3.13
N GLU A 260 25.34 0.37 2.38
CA GLU A 260 24.96 1.70 2.85
C GLU A 260 23.67 2.13 2.17
N TYR A 261 22.73 2.60 2.98
CA TYR A 261 21.40 3.04 2.54
C TYR A 261 21.29 4.55 2.65
N PHE A 262 20.84 5.21 1.58
CA PHE A 262 20.75 6.66 1.50
C PHE A 262 19.32 7.11 1.23
N ASP A 263 18.94 8.25 1.79
CA ASP A 263 17.67 8.92 1.50
C ASP A 263 17.70 9.67 0.15
N THR A 264 16.62 10.38 -0.17
CA THR A 264 16.51 11.21 -1.39
C THR A 264 17.48 12.39 -1.42
N ASN A 265 18.03 12.78 -0.27
CA ASN A 265 19.00 13.88 -0.12
C ASN A 265 20.45 13.38 0.01
N GLU A 266 20.68 12.09 -0.31
CA GLU A 266 21.99 11.43 -0.17
C GLU A 266 22.52 11.37 1.28
N ASN A 267 21.65 11.49 2.30
CA ASN A 267 22.03 11.29 3.69
C ASN A 267 22.07 9.79 4.01
N LEU A 268 23.05 9.38 4.79
CA LEU A 268 23.17 8.00 5.24
C LEU A 268 22.08 7.67 6.28
N VAL A 269 21.18 6.72 5.95
CA VAL A 269 20.08 6.28 6.80
C VAL A 269 20.46 5.04 7.61
N GLY A 270 21.23 4.15 7.03
CA GLY A 270 21.61 2.89 7.66
C GLY A 270 22.82 2.22 7.02
N THR A 271 23.41 1.29 7.73
CA THR A 271 24.57 0.51 7.27
C THR A 271 24.47 -0.91 7.78
N GLU A 272 24.80 -1.87 6.93
CA GLU A 272 25.01 -3.28 7.30
C GLU A 272 26.40 -3.71 6.85
N THR A 273 27.04 -4.60 7.62
CA THR A 273 28.36 -5.15 7.30
C THR A 273 28.28 -6.67 7.26
N PHE A 274 28.85 -7.24 6.24
CA PHE A 274 28.91 -8.68 6.02
C PHE A 274 30.37 -9.10 5.96
N GLU A 275 30.72 -10.14 6.69
CA GLU A 275 32.09 -10.69 6.73
C GLU A 275 32.08 -12.13 6.23
N ASN A 276 33.25 -12.61 5.81
CA ASN A 276 33.45 -13.99 5.39
C ASN A 276 32.56 -14.43 4.23
N LEU A 277 32.31 -13.54 3.26
CA LEU A 277 31.55 -13.85 2.05
C LEU A 277 32.41 -14.68 1.10
N GLU A 278 32.13 -15.97 1.03
CA GLU A 278 32.85 -16.88 0.15
C GLU A 278 32.34 -16.78 -1.29
N VAL A 279 33.23 -16.48 -2.22
CA VAL A 279 32.98 -16.45 -3.66
C VAL A 279 33.63 -17.67 -4.30
N THR A 280 32.79 -18.52 -4.93
CA THR A 280 33.22 -19.76 -5.59
C THR A 280 33.12 -19.62 -7.10
N ALA A 281 34.09 -20.20 -7.85
CA ALA A 281 34.07 -20.15 -9.31
C ALA A 281 32.82 -20.79 -9.92
N GLY A 282 32.25 -20.13 -10.90
CA GLY A 282 31.08 -20.59 -11.67
C GLY A 282 29.76 -20.66 -10.91
N ARG A 283 29.67 -19.96 -9.76
CA ARG A 283 28.43 -19.87 -8.95
C ARG A 283 28.21 -18.46 -8.42
N PRO A 284 26.96 -18.00 -8.31
CA PRO A 284 26.62 -16.81 -7.56
C PRO A 284 26.56 -17.12 -6.05
N THR A 285 27.15 -16.23 -5.24
CA THR A 285 26.88 -16.12 -3.81
C THR A 285 25.89 -15.00 -3.62
N ILE A 286 24.74 -15.29 -3.02
CA ILE A 286 23.65 -14.32 -2.83
C ILE A 286 23.67 -13.83 -1.39
N VAL A 287 23.72 -12.53 -1.21
CA VAL A 287 23.68 -11.83 0.09
C VAL A 287 22.40 -11.05 0.18
N GLU A 288 21.60 -11.31 1.20
CA GLU A 288 20.41 -10.56 1.50
C GLU A 288 20.73 -9.44 2.50
N SER A 289 20.24 -8.24 2.24
CA SER A 289 20.33 -7.10 3.16
C SER A 289 18.97 -6.44 3.33
N ILE A 290 18.67 -5.94 4.54
CA ILE A 290 17.33 -5.43 4.87
C ILE A 290 17.44 -4.14 5.68
N CYS A 291 16.86 -3.05 5.15
CA CYS A 291 16.74 -1.80 5.88
C CYS A 291 15.33 -1.20 5.76
N ILE A 292 14.51 -1.42 6.78
CA ILE A 292 13.12 -0.94 6.86
C ILE A 292 13.06 0.28 7.78
N LYS A 293 13.48 1.43 7.28
CA LYS A 293 13.47 2.72 8.00
C LYS A 293 12.63 3.75 7.29
#